data_b047a4bb1539b04b4efa4a273c4564d2
#
_entry.id   b047a4bb1539b04b4efa4a273c4564d2
#
_cell.length_a   1.000
_cell.length_b   1.000
_cell.length_c   1.000
_cell.angle_alpha   90.00
_cell.angle_beta   90.00
_cell.angle_gamma   90.00
#
_symmetry.space_group_name_H-M   'P 1'
#
loop_
_entity.id
_entity.type
_entity.pdbx_description
1 polymer ?
#
loop_
_entity_poly.entity_id
_entity_poly.type
_entity_poly.pdbx_seq_one_letter_code
_entity_poly.pdbx_strand_id
1 'polypeptide(L)'
;PGRVFIGYELPYPTRDFLFSAESGSQRATMGEELTLDGGAVLRVSTPLCGTVRLMHNGQLLKEVESDALRVEVDQPGVYRVEAYQRYKGRERTWIMSNPIYIV
;
A
#
# COMPACT_ATOMS: atom_id res chain seq x y z
N PRO A 1 -0.01 17.04 -2.65
CA PRO A 1 0.31 16.53 -1.38
C PRO A 1 0.23 15.04 -1.18
N GLY A 2 -0.24 14.60 -0.06
CA GLY A 2 -0.01 13.29 0.51
C GLY A 2 -0.56 12.08 -0.20
N ARG A 3 -1.14 12.22 -1.37
CA ARG A 3 -1.65 11.08 -2.15
C ARG A 3 -0.72 10.64 -3.25
N VAL A 4 0.40 11.33 -3.37
CA VAL A 4 1.34 11.04 -4.45
C VAL A 4 2.07 9.74 -4.13
N PHE A 5 2.27 8.92 -5.14
CA PHE A 5 3.14 7.77 -5.07
C PHE A 5 4.17 7.89 -6.18
N ILE A 6 5.28 7.16 -6.04
CA ILE A 6 6.37 7.20 -7.01
C ILE A 6 6.24 5.98 -7.92
N GLY A 7 6.09 6.23 -9.22
CA GLY A 7 6.17 5.20 -10.25
C GLY A 7 7.53 5.27 -10.91
N TYR A 8 8.20 4.16 -11.02
CA TYR A 8 9.52 4.09 -11.65
C TYR A 8 9.37 3.85 -13.14
N GLU A 9 10.46 4.07 -13.89
CA GLU A 9 10.45 3.97 -15.34
C GLU A 9 10.41 2.51 -15.82
N LEU A 10 9.26 1.88 -15.61
CA LEU A 10 8.97 0.55 -16.13
C LEU A 10 7.88 0.67 -17.18
N PRO A 11 7.81 -0.28 -18.13
CA PRO A 11 6.76 -0.24 -19.17
C PRO A 11 5.40 -0.68 -18.64
N TYR A 12 5.15 -0.53 -17.35
CA TYR A 12 3.93 -0.95 -16.70
C TYR A 12 3.15 0.25 -16.20
N PRO A 13 1.81 0.24 -16.30
CA PRO A 13 1.02 1.37 -15.82
C PRO A 13 1.10 1.49 -14.30
N THR A 14 0.93 2.71 -13.81
CA THR A 14 0.82 3.00 -12.38
C THR A 14 -0.52 3.64 -12.03
N ARG A 15 -1.36 3.87 -13.02
CA ARG A 15 -2.71 4.39 -12.83
C ARG A 15 -3.55 3.39 -12.05
N ASP A 16 -4.54 3.90 -11.36
CA ASP A 16 -5.51 3.10 -10.61
C ASP A 16 -4.89 2.34 -9.45
N PHE A 17 -3.69 2.75 -9.00
CA PHE A 17 -3.15 2.26 -7.75
C PHE A 17 -3.95 2.86 -6.62
N LEU A 18 -4.48 2.00 -5.74
CA LEU A 18 -5.26 2.41 -4.59
C LEU A 18 -4.68 1.82 -3.32
N PHE A 19 -4.56 2.65 -2.30
CA PHE A 19 -4.18 2.22 -0.96
C PHE A 19 -5.05 2.99 0.02
N SER A 20 -5.89 2.27 0.74
CA SER A 20 -6.83 2.88 1.66
C SER A 20 -6.93 2.08 2.96
N ALA A 21 -7.46 2.73 3.99
CA ALA A 21 -7.71 2.12 5.28
C ALA A 21 -9.07 2.54 5.78
N GLU A 22 -9.73 1.63 6.50
CA GLU A 22 -11.01 1.90 7.14
C GLU A 22 -10.95 1.43 8.59
N SER A 23 -11.50 2.23 9.50
CA SER A 23 -11.63 1.86 10.91
C SER A 23 -12.92 2.47 11.44
N GLY A 24 -13.84 1.62 11.90
CA GLY A 24 -15.17 2.06 12.28
C GLY A 24 -15.86 2.72 11.09
N SER A 25 -16.30 3.97 11.26
CA SER A 25 -16.93 4.75 10.19
C SER A 25 -15.96 5.65 9.45
N GLN A 26 -14.66 5.57 9.78
CA GLN A 26 -13.64 6.44 9.22
C GLN A 26 -12.91 5.76 8.06
N ARG A 27 -12.41 6.57 7.15
CA ARG A 27 -11.65 6.09 6.01
C ARG A 27 -10.52 7.07 5.69
N ALA A 28 -9.38 6.54 5.28
CA ALA A 28 -8.23 7.33 4.87
C ALA A 28 -7.60 6.73 3.63
N THR A 29 -6.93 7.59 2.87
CA THR A 29 -6.10 7.18 1.74
C THR A 29 -4.66 7.62 2.00
N MET A 30 -3.77 7.34 1.04
CA MET A 30 -2.36 7.69 1.17
C MET A 30 -2.15 9.13 1.63
N GLY A 31 -1.26 9.31 2.58
CA GLY A 31 -0.90 10.60 3.13
C GLY A 31 -1.84 11.11 4.20
N GLU A 32 -2.91 10.40 4.48
CA GLU A 32 -3.92 10.81 5.47
C GLU A 32 -3.74 10.08 6.78
N GLU A 33 -4.39 10.60 7.81
CA GLU A 33 -4.37 10.03 9.14
C GLU A 33 -5.72 9.38 9.44
N LEU A 34 -5.68 8.25 10.12
CA LEU A 34 -6.88 7.51 10.49
C LEU A 34 -6.81 7.18 11.99
N THR A 35 -7.88 7.47 12.71
CA THR A 35 -7.96 7.06 14.12
C THR A 35 -8.42 5.62 14.20
N LEU A 36 -7.63 4.81 14.92
CA LEU A 36 -7.94 3.40 15.12
C LEU A 36 -9.14 3.23 16.05
N ASP A 37 -10.11 2.49 15.60
CA ASP A 37 -11.35 2.22 16.35
C ASP A 37 -11.63 0.71 16.29
N GLY A 38 -11.04 -0.02 17.22
CA GLY A 38 -11.23 -1.47 17.36
C GLY A 38 -10.50 -2.32 16.35
N GLY A 39 -9.79 -1.71 15.42
CA GLY A 39 -9.09 -2.40 14.35
C GLY A 39 -9.31 -1.67 13.05
N ALA A 40 -8.50 -1.95 12.06
CA ALA A 40 -8.56 -1.32 10.76
C ALA A 40 -8.39 -2.36 9.66
N VAL A 41 -8.96 -2.07 8.49
CA VAL A 41 -8.76 -2.88 7.29
C VAL A 41 -8.00 -2.04 6.29
N LEU A 42 -6.86 -2.56 5.86
CA LEU A 42 -6.05 -1.95 4.81
C LEU A 42 -6.34 -2.66 3.49
N ARG A 43 -6.53 -1.87 2.44
CA ARG A 43 -6.81 -2.40 1.10
C ARG A 43 -5.85 -1.80 0.11
N VAL A 44 -5.29 -2.66 -0.73
CA VAL A 44 -4.38 -2.26 -1.81
C VAL A 44 -4.92 -2.83 -3.10
N SER A 45 -4.89 -2.04 -4.15
CA SER A 45 -5.21 -2.49 -5.50
C SER A 45 -4.18 -1.92 -6.46
N THR A 46 -3.63 -2.77 -7.31
CA THR A 46 -2.66 -2.34 -8.32
C THR A 46 -3.23 -2.60 -9.72
N PRO A 47 -2.79 -1.84 -10.73
CA PRO A 47 -3.32 -2.01 -12.09
C PRO A 47 -2.93 -3.34 -12.73
N LEU A 48 -1.85 -3.95 -12.27
CA LEU A 48 -1.39 -5.25 -12.77
C LEU A 48 -0.96 -6.10 -11.59
N CYS A 49 -0.98 -7.41 -11.78
CA CYS A 49 -0.44 -8.34 -10.81
C CYS A 49 1.06 -8.12 -10.65
N GLY A 50 1.53 -8.15 -9.43
CA GLY A 50 2.94 -7.99 -9.09
C GLY A 50 3.18 -8.41 -7.66
N THR A 51 4.40 -8.19 -7.18
CA THR A 51 4.72 -8.43 -5.77
C THR A 51 4.30 -7.19 -4.99
N VAL A 52 3.37 -7.35 -4.07
CA VAL A 52 2.86 -6.25 -3.23
C VAL A 52 3.28 -6.51 -1.79
N ARG A 53 3.98 -5.52 -1.21
CA ARG A 53 4.45 -5.58 0.17
C ARG A 53 3.81 -4.48 0.97
N LEU A 54 3.17 -4.87 2.08
CA LEU A 54 2.65 -3.91 3.05
C LEU A 54 3.66 -3.78 4.18
N MET A 55 4.10 -2.53 4.42
CA MET A 55 5.11 -2.22 5.43
C MET A 55 4.45 -1.54 6.61
N HIS A 56 4.88 -1.89 7.80
CA HIS A 56 4.42 -1.30 9.05
C HIS A 56 5.63 -0.82 9.84
N ASN A 57 5.73 0.49 10.04
CA ASN A 57 6.86 1.12 10.74
C ASN A 57 8.22 0.68 10.16
N GLY A 58 8.29 0.56 8.84
CA GLY A 58 9.52 0.20 8.16
C GLY A 58 9.81 -1.29 8.10
N GLN A 59 8.93 -2.14 8.63
CA GLN A 59 9.12 -3.58 8.61
C GLN A 59 8.06 -4.25 7.73
N LEU A 60 8.43 -5.35 7.09
CA LEU A 60 7.52 -6.10 6.26
C LEU A 60 6.43 -6.75 7.11
N LEU A 61 5.18 -6.45 6.82
CA LEU A 61 4.03 -7.04 7.48
C LEU A 61 3.40 -8.16 6.66
N LYS A 62 3.25 -7.93 5.36
CA LYS A 62 2.60 -8.90 4.46
C LYS A 62 3.14 -8.74 3.06
N GLU A 63 3.34 -9.85 2.36
CA GLU A 63 3.75 -9.86 0.96
C GLU A 63 2.88 -10.85 0.19
N VAL A 64 2.41 -10.43 -0.98
CA VAL A 64 1.61 -11.29 -1.86
C VAL A 64 2.00 -11.05 -3.33
N GLU A 65 1.77 -12.05 -4.16
CA GLU A 65 1.81 -11.93 -5.61
C GLU A 65 0.36 -11.78 -6.09
N SER A 66 -0.06 -10.56 -6.35
CA SER A 66 -1.46 -10.30 -6.70
C SER A 66 -1.62 -8.87 -7.19
N ASP A 67 -2.83 -8.54 -7.62
CA ASP A 67 -3.23 -7.16 -7.92
C ASP A 67 -4.13 -6.59 -6.83
N ALA A 68 -4.33 -7.33 -5.74
CA ALA A 68 -5.16 -6.88 -4.63
C ALA A 68 -4.68 -7.50 -3.32
N LEU A 69 -4.77 -6.70 -2.26
CA LEU A 69 -4.38 -7.15 -0.92
C LEU A 69 -5.35 -6.53 0.09
N ARG A 70 -5.81 -7.35 1.03
CA ARG A 70 -6.63 -6.90 2.15
C ARG A 70 -6.02 -7.45 3.42
N VAL A 71 -5.72 -6.57 4.37
CA VAL A 71 -5.11 -6.96 5.65
C VAL A 71 -5.87 -6.27 6.78
N GLU A 72 -6.19 -7.04 7.81
CA GLU A 72 -6.75 -6.49 9.05
C GLU A 72 -5.62 -6.26 10.03
N VAL A 73 -5.60 -5.08 10.65
CA VAL A 73 -4.58 -4.70 11.61
C VAL A 73 -5.26 -4.11 12.85
N ASP A 74 -4.57 -4.20 13.99
CA ASP A 74 -5.06 -3.65 15.24
C ASP A 74 -4.00 -2.79 15.94
N GLN A 75 -2.95 -2.44 15.24
CA GLN A 75 -1.85 -1.66 15.78
C GLN A 75 -1.77 -0.29 15.10
N PRO A 76 -1.54 0.78 15.87
CA PRO A 76 -1.24 2.07 15.26
C PRO A 76 0.14 2.03 14.61
N GLY A 77 0.42 3.00 13.78
CA GLY A 77 1.71 3.14 13.15
C GLY A 77 1.63 3.70 11.74
N VAL A 78 2.73 3.60 11.04
CA VAL A 78 2.89 4.11 9.68
C VAL A 78 2.85 2.92 8.74
N TYR A 79 1.85 2.88 7.90
CA TYR A 79 1.66 1.81 6.92
C TYR A 79 1.90 2.35 5.53
N ARG A 80 2.71 1.66 4.74
CA ARG A 80 2.93 2.02 3.34
C ARG A 80 3.06 0.77 2.48
N VAL A 81 2.93 0.96 1.18
CA VAL A 81 2.94 -0.13 0.21
C VAL A 81 4.13 0.04 -0.72
N GLU A 82 4.80 -1.07 -0.99
CA GLU A 82 5.80 -1.18 -2.04
C GLU A 82 5.34 -2.26 -3.00
N ALA A 83 5.36 -1.96 -4.29
CA ALA A 83 4.99 -2.93 -5.30
C ALA A 83 6.14 -3.10 -6.30
N TYR A 84 6.35 -4.32 -6.74
CA TYR A 84 7.48 -4.69 -7.59
C TYR A 84 7.00 -5.46 -8.80
N GLN A 85 7.73 -5.31 -9.89
CA GLN A 85 7.51 -6.09 -11.10
C GLN A 85 8.83 -6.74 -11.51
N ARG A 86 8.73 -7.92 -12.10
CA ARG A 86 9.90 -8.55 -12.70
C ARG A 86 10.06 -8.01 -14.12
N TYR A 87 11.22 -7.44 -14.40
CA TYR A 87 11.50 -6.86 -15.70
C TYR A 87 12.93 -7.22 -16.10
N LYS A 88 13.09 -7.82 -17.26
CA LYS A 88 14.39 -8.29 -17.78
C LYS A 88 15.12 -9.16 -16.77
N GLY A 89 14.40 -10.11 -16.15
CA GLY A 89 14.96 -11.09 -15.24
C GLY A 89 15.27 -10.56 -13.84
N ARG A 90 14.91 -9.33 -13.53
CA ARG A 90 15.16 -8.73 -12.22
C ARG A 90 13.88 -8.17 -11.62
N GLU A 91 13.78 -8.28 -10.28
CA GLU A 91 12.73 -7.59 -9.54
C GLU A 91 13.05 -6.11 -9.51
N ARG A 92 12.09 -5.29 -9.95
CA ARG A 92 12.26 -3.83 -10.01
C ARG A 92 11.16 -3.17 -9.21
N THR A 93 11.52 -2.12 -8.48
CA THR A 93 10.54 -1.30 -7.80
C THR A 93 9.63 -0.65 -8.83
N TRP A 94 8.33 -0.83 -8.64
CA TRP A 94 7.31 -0.35 -9.56
C TRP A 94 6.55 0.82 -8.96
N ILE A 95 6.03 0.64 -7.73
CA ILE A 95 5.25 1.65 -7.04
C ILE A 95 5.72 1.72 -5.58
N MET A 96 5.87 2.94 -5.08
CA MET A 96 6.05 3.18 -3.65
C MET A 96 4.99 4.20 -3.23
N SER A 97 4.16 3.81 -2.28
CA SER A 97 3.09 4.69 -1.81
C SER A 97 3.58 5.66 -0.76
N ASN A 98 2.88 6.78 -0.62
CA ASN A 98 2.93 7.55 0.60
C ASN A 98 2.23 6.76 1.70
N PRO A 99 2.56 7.01 2.96
CA PRO A 99 1.98 6.22 4.05
C PRO A 99 0.57 6.63 4.41
N ILE A 100 -0.12 5.72 5.12
CA ILE A 100 -1.30 6.04 5.91
C ILE A 100 -0.86 5.99 7.37
N TYR A 101 -1.21 7.02 8.12
CA TYR A 101 -0.87 7.13 9.54
C TYR A 101 -2.06 6.69 10.37
N ILE A 102 -1.94 5.57 11.07
CA ILE A 102 -2.98 5.08 11.97
C ILE A 102 -2.58 5.43 13.40
N VAL A 103 -3.43 6.19 14.05
CA VAL A 103 -3.16 6.72 15.39
C VAL A 103 -4.16 6.22 16.43
#